data_a5a6bd4ee79deedbc3f75145bb4a2150
#
_entry.id   a5a6bd4ee79deedbc3f75145bb4a2150
#
_cell.length_a   1.000
_cell.length_b   1.000
_cell.length_c   1.000
_cell.angle_alpha   90.00
_cell.angle_beta   90.00
_cell.angle_gamma   90.00
#
_symmetry.space_group_name_H-M   'P 1'
#
loop_
_entity.id
_entity.type
_entity.pdbx_description
1 polymer ?
#
loop_
_entity_poly.entity_id
_entity_poly.type
_entity_poly.pdbx_seq_one_letter_code
_entity_poly.pdbx_strand_id
1 'polypeptide(L)'
;IKDTLRPNTTYLFQFKNAVVDNNEGNPLPSLNYVFSTGNVLDSLSVKGKVSDAFTHKADEEIYVLLYSDFADSVVSGGRPVYITKTDKEGNFEFNYISEGSYKVIALKDDDKSLTYSNVSEKIGFVDDTIRPRYVVDSCDTVVDIVLHTFVQESAKQRITSSKLVKSGKAVL
;
A
#
# COMPACT_ATOMS: atom_id res chain seq x y z
N ILE A 1 -1.08 -21.21 -11.17
CA ILE A 1 -0.09 -20.76 -10.18
C ILE A 1 1.24 -21.34 -10.61
N LYS A 2 2.26 -20.50 -10.86
CA LYS A 2 3.59 -20.96 -11.27
C LYS A 2 4.52 -21.20 -10.08
N ASP A 3 4.24 -20.57 -8.95
CA ASP A 3 5.06 -20.67 -7.75
C ASP A 3 4.52 -21.76 -6.80
N THR A 4 5.42 -22.34 -6.03
CA THR A 4 5.06 -23.30 -4.97
C THR A 4 4.38 -22.58 -3.84
N LEU A 5 3.25 -23.11 -3.36
CA LEU A 5 2.56 -22.56 -2.20
C LEU A 5 3.39 -22.79 -0.94
N ARG A 6 3.45 -21.79 -0.08
CA ARG A 6 4.11 -21.90 1.23
C ARG A 6 3.24 -22.74 2.18
N PRO A 7 3.83 -23.56 3.06
CA PRO A 7 3.07 -24.26 4.09
C PRO A 7 2.51 -23.30 5.14
N ASN A 8 1.42 -23.71 5.79
CA ASN A 8 0.76 -22.95 6.85
C ASN A 8 0.48 -21.48 6.49
N THR A 9 -0.03 -21.24 5.27
CA THR A 9 -0.24 -19.89 4.75
C THR A 9 -1.65 -19.78 4.20
N THR A 10 -2.34 -18.68 4.55
CA THR A 10 -3.63 -18.32 3.99
C THR A 10 -3.45 -17.56 2.68
N TYR A 11 -4.15 -17.98 1.65
CA TYR A 11 -4.15 -17.39 0.32
C TYR A 11 -5.53 -16.81 0.00
N LEU A 12 -5.54 -15.57 -0.48
CA LEU A 12 -6.72 -14.88 -0.95
C LEU A 12 -6.61 -14.66 -2.47
N PHE A 13 -7.54 -15.22 -3.23
CA PHE A 13 -7.71 -14.92 -4.65
C PHE A 13 -8.86 -13.93 -4.83
N GLN A 14 -8.54 -12.74 -5.28
CA GLN A 14 -9.49 -11.69 -5.58
C GLN A 14 -9.73 -11.66 -7.10
N PHE A 15 -10.90 -12.08 -7.53
CA PHE A 15 -11.25 -12.08 -8.95
C PHE A 15 -11.75 -10.73 -9.46
N LYS A 16 -12.15 -9.83 -8.54
CA LYS A 16 -12.73 -8.51 -8.90
C LYS A 16 -13.80 -8.67 -9.99
N ASN A 17 -13.62 -8.02 -11.13
CA ASN A 17 -14.52 -8.08 -12.28
C ASN A 17 -14.09 -9.11 -13.34
N ALA A 18 -13.17 -10.01 -13.02
CA ALA A 18 -12.67 -11.01 -13.98
C ALA A 18 -13.66 -12.14 -14.26
N VAL A 19 -14.61 -12.36 -13.36
CA VAL A 19 -15.67 -13.35 -13.55
C VAL A 19 -16.92 -12.62 -14.02
N VAL A 20 -17.41 -12.98 -15.20
CA VAL A 20 -18.62 -12.42 -15.80
C VAL A 20 -19.62 -13.54 -16.09
N ASP A 21 -20.90 -13.22 -16.10
CA ASP A 21 -21.90 -14.18 -16.55
C ASP A 21 -21.76 -14.46 -18.05
N ASN A 22 -22.19 -15.63 -18.49
CA ASN A 22 -22.03 -16.09 -19.88
C ASN A 22 -23.07 -15.49 -20.85
N ASN A 23 -24.15 -14.89 -20.35
CA ASN A 23 -25.24 -14.42 -21.21
C ASN A 23 -25.15 -12.92 -21.47
N GLU A 24 -25.03 -12.13 -20.40
CA GLU A 24 -25.08 -10.67 -20.47
C GLU A 24 -23.71 -10.00 -20.27
N GLY A 25 -22.70 -10.78 -19.87
CA GLY A 25 -21.37 -10.26 -19.60
C GLY A 25 -21.27 -9.41 -18.33
N ASN A 26 -22.27 -9.48 -17.45
CA ASN A 26 -22.27 -8.73 -16.20
C ASN A 26 -21.16 -9.25 -15.27
N PRO A 27 -20.28 -8.38 -14.76
CA PRO A 27 -19.24 -8.81 -13.85
C PRO A 27 -19.83 -9.21 -12.50
N LEU A 28 -19.31 -10.28 -11.93
CA LEU A 28 -19.55 -10.65 -10.53
C LEU A 28 -18.60 -9.86 -9.64
N PRO A 29 -19.07 -8.79 -8.98
CA PRO A 29 -18.18 -7.96 -8.17
C PRO A 29 -17.73 -8.73 -6.92
N SER A 30 -16.47 -8.53 -6.54
CA SER A 30 -15.93 -8.98 -5.25
C SER A 30 -15.94 -10.49 -5.01
N LEU A 31 -15.83 -11.31 -6.06
CA LEU A 31 -15.62 -12.74 -5.86
C LEU A 31 -14.24 -12.99 -5.25
N ASN A 32 -14.24 -13.50 -4.03
CA ASN A 32 -13.05 -13.86 -3.29
C ASN A 32 -13.05 -15.36 -3.00
N TYR A 33 -11.91 -16.01 -3.22
CA TYR A 33 -11.69 -17.40 -2.83
C TYR A 33 -10.53 -17.47 -1.84
N VAL A 34 -10.79 -17.99 -0.66
CA VAL A 34 -9.82 -18.06 0.44
C VAL A 34 -9.59 -19.51 0.80
N PHE A 35 -8.34 -19.89 0.98
CA PHE A 35 -7.97 -21.20 1.50
C PHE A 35 -6.65 -21.12 2.28
N SER A 36 -6.41 -22.08 3.13
CA SER A 36 -5.13 -22.25 3.84
C SER A 36 -4.45 -23.55 3.43
N THR A 37 -3.12 -23.52 3.37
CA THR A 37 -2.28 -24.70 3.22
C THR A 37 -1.96 -25.38 4.55
N GLY A 38 -2.46 -24.82 5.64
CA GLY A 38 -2.36 -25.35 7.01
C GLY A 38 -3.75 -25.62 7.61
N ASN A 39 -3.76 -25.88 8.92
CA ASN A 39 -4.98 -26.19 9.66
C ASN A 39 -5.75 -24.96 10.14
N VAL A 40 -5.17 -23.77 9.97
CA VAL A 40 -5.74 -22.49 10.44
C VAL A 40 -5.93 -21.58 9.24
N LEU A 41 -7.07 -20.90 9.21
CA LEU A 41 -7.35 -19.80 8.31
C LEU A 41 -7.12 -18.49 9.10
N ASP A 42 -6.20 -17.66 8.64
CA ASP A 42 -5.99 -16.35 9.23
C ASP A 42 -7.24 -15.47 9.04
N SER A 43 -7.59 -14.65 10.03
CA SER A 43 -8.82 -13.84 10.01
C SER A 43 -8.62 -12.38 10.41
N LEU A 44 -7.38 -11.97 10.71
CA LEU A 44 -7.11 -10.58 11.08
C LEU A 44 -7.30 -9.66 9.89
N SER A 45 -7.68 -8.41 10.17
CA SER A 45 -7.83 -7.37 9.16
C SER A 45 -7.05 -6.11 9.53
N VAL A 46 -6.62 -5.40 8.49
CA VAL A 46 -5.98 -4.07 8.57
C VAL A 46 -6.66 -3.18 7.57
N LYS A 47 -7.08 -2.02 8.01
CA LYS A 47 -7.71 -1.01 7.15
C LYS A 47 -7.16 0.38 7.42
N GLY A 48 -7.45 1.28 6.53
CA GLY A 48 -7.02 2.66 6.68
C GLY A 48 -7.32 3.50 5.48
N LYS A 49 -6.70 4.66 5.45
CA LYS A 49 -6.91 5.66 4.42
C LYS A 49 -5.59 6.21 3.90
N VAL A 50 -5.53 6.44 2.59
CA VAL A 50 -4.41 7.10 1.92
C VAL A 50 -4.87 8.46 1.40
N SER A 51 -4.08 9.49 1.62
CA SER A 51 -4.30 10.83 1.09
C SER A 51 -2.98 11.46 0.64
N ASP A 52 -3.07 12.40 -0.28
CA ASP A 52 -1.91 13.20 -0.69
C ASP A 52 -1.47 14.14 0.44
N ALA A 53 -0.18 14.19 0.74
CA ALA A 53 0.38 14.93 1.86
C ALA A 53 0.18 16.47 1.77
N PHE A 54 0.09 17.00 0.55
CA PHE A 54 -0.02 18.46 0.35
C PHE A 54 -1.47 18.91 0.20
N THR A 55 -2.26 18.16 -0.56
CA THR A 55 -3.64 18.54 -0.88
C THR A 55 -4.66 17.99 0.10
N HIS A 56 -4.27 16.98 0.90
CA HIS A 56 -5.13 16.20 1.79
C HIS A 56 -6.32 15.53 1.09
N LYS A 57 -6.29 15.46 -0.24
CA LYS A 57 -7.31 14.75 -1.01
C LYS A 57 -7.05 13.25 -0.96
N ALA A 58 -8.12 12.49 -1.08
CA ALA A 58 -8.02 11.04 -1.24
C ALA A 58 -7.15 10.70 -2.45
N ASP A 59 -6.28 9.72 -2.29
CA ASP A 59 -5.44 9.19 -3.36
C ASP A 59 -5.98 7.82 -3.78
N GLU A 60 -6.55 7.75 -4.97
CA GLU A 60 -7.11 6.53 -5.55
C GLU A 60 -6.06 5.74 -6.33
N GLU A 61 -6.32 4.45 -6.52
CA GLU A 61 -5.43 3.56 -7.30
C GLU A 61 -4.00 3.43 -6.71
N ILE A 62 -3.83 3.71 -5.44
CA ILE A 62 -2.57 3.52 -4.72
C ILE A 62 -2.46 2.06 -4.30
N TYR A 63 -1.35 1.41 -4.58
CA TYR A 63 -1.02 0.13 -3.97
C TYR A 63 -0.63 0.33 -2.51
N VAL A 64 -1.24 -0.41 -1.62
CA VAL A 64 -0.78 -0.54 -0.23
C VAL A 64 -0.15 -1.91 -0.07
N LEU A 65 1.07 -1.92 0.41
CA LEU A 65 1.97 -3.07 0.44
C LEU A 65 2.38 -3.35 1.88
N LEU A 66 2.26 -4.60 2.34
CA LEU A 66 2.77 -5.02 3.64
C LEU A 66 4.00 -5.90 3.43
N TYR A 67 5.07 -5.56 4.16
CA TYR A 67 6.33 -6.32 4.15
C TYR A 67 6.61 -6.90 5.53
N SER A 68 7.10 -8.12 5.55
CA SER A 68 7.64 -8.75 6.77
C SER A 68 9.13 -8.44 6.99
N ASP A 69 9.79 -7.85 6.02
CA ASP A 69 11.15 -7.32 6.11
C ASP A 69 11.06 -5.82 6.42
N PHE A 70 11.86 -5.34 7.38
CA PHE A 70 11.84 -3.96 7.86
C PHE A 70 12.95 -3.08 7.29
N ALA A 71 13.83 -3.63 6.46
CA ALA A 71 14.86 -2.86 5.79
C ALA A 71 14.25 -1.76 4.91
N ASP A 72 14.89 -0.58 4.84
CA ASP A 72 14.38 0.51 4.00
C ASP A 72 14.50 0.19 2.51
N SER A 73 15.48 -0.63 2.14
CA SER A 73 15.66 -1.09 0.77
C SER A 73 14.56 -2.02 0.25
N VAL A 74 13.69 -2.53 1.12
CA VAL A 74 12.61 -3.45 0.73
C VAL A 74 11.67 -2.84 -0.31
N VAL A 75 11.48 -1.53 -0.28
CA VAL A 75 10.59 -0.82 -1.22
C VAL A 75 11.10 -0.85 -2.66
N SER A 76 12.42 -1.01 -2.86
CA SER A 76 13.06 -0.98 -4.19
C SER A 76 13.28 -2.36 -4.82
N GLY A 77 13.03 -3.45 -4.09
CA GLY A 77 13.29 -4.79 -4.65
C GLY A 77 12.75 -5.95 -3.81
N GLY A 78 12.18 -5.67 -2.66
CA GLY A 78 11.53 -6.69 -1.83
C GLY A 78 10.19 -7.14 -2.39
N ARG A 79 9.74 -8.31 -1.96
CA ARG A 79 8.39 -8.80 -2.30
C ARG A 79 7.46 -8.57 -1.12
N PRO A 80 6.36 -7.81 -1.31
CA PRO A 80 5.36 -7.67 -0.27
C PRO A 80 4.67 -9.01 0.01
N VAL A 81 4.27 -9.22 1.26
CA VAL A 81 3.50 -10.41 1.65
C VAL A 81 2.01 -10.23 1.45
N TYR A 82 1.53 -9.00 1.53
CA TYR A 82 0.13 -8.65 1.23
C TYR A 82 0.07 -7.40 0.38
N ILE A 83 -0.89 -7.34 -0.53
CA ILE A 83 -1.09 -6.25 -1.47
C ILE A 83 -2.58 -5.93 -1.54
N THR A 84 -2.92 -4.65 -1.47
CA THR A 84 -4.26 -4.16 -1.80
C THR A 84 -4.17 -2.85 -2.57
N LYS A 85 -5.31 -2.31 -3.01
CA LYS A 85 -5.40 -0.99 -3.64
C LYS A 85 -6.43 -0.13 -2.93
N THR A 86 -6.21 1.17 -2.95
CA THR A 86 -7.21 2.13 -2.48
C THR A 86 -8.39 2.22 -3.44
N ASP A 87 -9.56 2.49 -2.87
CA ASP A 87 -10.76 2.90 -3.60
C ASP A 87 -10.70 4.41 -3.99
N LYS A 88 -11.80 4.92 -4.56
CA LYS A 88 -11.92 6.32 -4.97
C LYS A 88 -11.88 7.32 -3.81
N GLU A 89 -12.26 6.88 -2.63
CA GLU A 89 -12.25 7.64 -1.39
C GLU A 89 -10.91 7.53 -0.64
N GLY A 90 -9.96 6.77 -1.21
CA GLY A 90 -8.63 6.52 -0.65
C GLY A 90 -8.61 5.45 0.44
N ASN A 91 -9.71 4.74 0.69
CA ASN A 91 -9.75 3.70 1.70
C ASN A 91 -9.11 2.41 1.17
N PHE A 92 -8.50 1.66 2.05
CA PHE A 92 -7.98 0.33 1.76
C PHE A 92 -8.29 -0.65 2.88
N GLU A 93 -8.32 -1.92 2.53
CA GLU A 93 -8.52 -3.00 3.48
C GLU A 93 -7.72 -4.23 3.07
N PHE A 94 -7.08 -4.84 4.07
CA PHE A 94 -6.51 -6.18 4.00
C PHE A 94 -7.34 -7.10 4.88
N ASN A 95 -7.65 -8.26 4.35
CA ASN A 95 -8.37 -9.32 5.05
C ASN A 95 -7.51 -10.58 5.05
N TYR A 96 -7.75 -11.46 6.01
CA TYR A 96 -7.06 -12.74 6.13
C TYR A 96 -5.55 -12.61 6.34
N ILE A 97 -5.17 -11.66 7.20
CA ILE A 97 -3.79 -11.42 7.56
C ILE A 97 -3.39 -12.31 8.73
N SER A 98 -2.21 -12.89 8.69
CA SER A 98 -1.63 -13.60 9.83
C SER A 98 -1.18 -12.63 10.92
N GLU A 99 -1.15 -13.12 12.16
CA GLU A 99 -0.52 -12.39 13.24
C GLU A 99 0.97 -12.16 12.95
N GLY A 100 1.44 -10.94 13.20
CA GLY A 100 2.83 -10.59 12.91
C GLY A 100 3.08 -9.09 12.95
N SER A 101 4.30 -8.73 12.58
CA SER A 101 4.70 -7.32 12.43
C SER A 101 4.94 -7.02 10.95
N TYR A 102 4.43 -5.89 10.50
CA TYR A 102 4.51 -5.51 9.08
C TYR A 102 4.90 -4.05 8.93
N LYS A 103 5.79 -3.79 7.96
CA LYS A 103 6.06 -2.46 7.44
C LYS A 103 5.01 -2.14 6.37
N VAL A 104 4.42 -0.95 6.44
CA VAL A 104 3.35 -0.51 5.53
C VAL A 104 3.88 0.55 4.58
N ILE A 105 3.69 0.35 3.29
CA ILE A 105 4.08 1.28 2.23
C ILE A 105 2.87 1.53 1.32
N ALA A 106 2.60 2.79 1.02
CA ALA A 106 1.70 3.20 -0.04
C ALA A 106 2.53 3.61 -1.27
N LEU A 107 2.17 3.14 -2.46
CA LEU A 107 2.92 3.36 -3.70
C LEU A 107 1.97 3.62 -4.86
N LYS A 108 2.16 4.76 -5.55
CA LYS A 108 1.59 5.00 -6.88
C LYS A 108 2.51 4.38 -7.91
N ASP A 109 2.24 3.15 -8.25
CA ASP A 109 3.07 2.33 -9.12
C ASP A 109 2.59 2.47 -10.57
N ASP A 110 3.25 3.30 -11.34
CA ASP A 110 2.89 3.62 -12.71
C ASP A 110 3.33 2.54 -13.71
N ASP A 111 4.38 1.80 -13.41
CA ASP A 111 4.96 0.77 -14.28
C ASP A 111 4.53 -0.66 -13.92
N LYS A 112 3.77 -0.84 -12.85
CA LYS A 112 3.27 -2.12 -12.32
C LYS A 112 4.38 -3.08 -11.88
N SER A 113 5.49 -2.52 -11.42
CA SER A 113 6.63 -3.27 -10.89
C SER A 113 6.43 -3.73 -9.44
N LEU A 114 5.48 -3.12 -8.71
CA LEU A 114 5.26 -3.24 -7.26
C LEU A 114 6.51 -2.89 -6.44
N THR A 115 7.38 -2.04 -7.01
CA THR A 115 8.58 -1.55 -6.37
C THR A 115 8.71 -0.05 -6.61
N TYR A 116 9.30 0.66 -5.66
CA TYR A 116 9.64 2.07 -5.86
C TYR A 116 10.85 2.16 -6.80
N SER A 117 10.58 2.32 -8.07
CA SER A 117 11.57 2.30 -9.16
C SER A 117 11.96 3.68 -9.64
N ASN A 118 11.09 4.67 -9.45
CA ASN A 118 11.26 6.01 -9.99
C ASN A 118 10.91 7.07 -8.94
N VAL A 119 11.75 8.10 -8.82
CA VAL A 119 11.53 9.24 -7.91
C VAL A 119 10.29 10.08 -8.23
N SER A 120 9.71 9.92 -9.42
CA SER A 120 8.43 10.56 -9.79
C SER A 120 7.21 9.84 -9.23
N GLU A 121 7.36 8.60 -8.78
CA GLU A 121 6.28 7.86 -8.16
C GLU A 121 5.95 8.41 -6.78
N LYS A 122 4.66 8.47 -6.43
CA LYS A 122 4.27 8.84 -5.08
C LYS A 122 4.52 7.68 -4.14
N ILE A 123 5.12 7.98 -3.01
CA ILE A 123 5.33 7.02 -1.93
C ILE A 123 4.79 7.58 -0.62
N GLY A 124 4.29 6.69 0.24
CA GLY A 124 3.87 7.01 1.60
C GLY A 124 4.23 5.87 2.54
N PHE A 125 4.53 6.18 3.77
CA PHE A 125 4.87 5.20 4.80
C PHE A 125 4.49 5.68 6.19
N VAL A 126 4.50 4.78 7.15
CA VAL A 126 4.45 5.08 8.58
C VAL A 126 5.77 4.63 9.20
N ASP A 127 6.25 5.40 10.17
CA ASP A 127 7.54 5.10 10.83
C ASP A 127 7.48 3.81 11.65
N ASP A 128 6.33 3.55 12.27
CA ASP A 128 6.12 2.38 13.09
C ASP A 128 5.63 1.17 12.29
N THR A 129 6.03 -0.02 12.73
CA THR A 129 5.46 -1.27 12.22
C THR A 129 4.08 -1.50 12.82
N ILE A 130 3.16 -1.97 11.99
CA ILE A 130 1.85 -2.44 12.47
C ILE A 130 1.96 -3.86 13.01
N ARG A 131 1.13 -4.18 14.00
CA ARG A 131 1.13 -5.49 14.67
C ARG A 131 -0.31 -6.01 14.82
N PRO A 132 -0.95 -6.48 13.74
CA PRO A 132 -2.23 -7.16 13.84
C PRO A 132 -2.05 -8.40 14.72
N ARG A 133 -2.94 -8.55 15.71
CA ARG A 133 -2.92 -9.67 16.65
C ARG A 133 -4.32 -10.01 17.14
N TYR A 134 -4.53 -11.25 17.52
CA TYR A 134 -5.75 -11.65 18.21
C TYR A 134 -5.74 -11.12 19.65
N VAL A 135 -6.85 -10.54 20.08
CA VAL A 135 -7.07 -10.10 21.45
C VAL A 135 -8.09 -11.03 22.07
N VAL A 136 -7.78 -11.57 23.26
CA VAL A 136 -8.53 -12.68 23.92
C VAL A 136 -10.01 -12.36 24.12
N ASP A 137 -10.40 -11.09 24.22
CA ASP A 137 -11.78 -10.67 24.52
C ASP A 137 -12.48 -9.90 23.37
N SER A 138 -11.86 -9.76 22.21
CA SER A 138 -12.45 -9.09 21.05
C SER A 138 -12.21 -9.88 19.77
N CYS A 139 -13.25 -10.00 18.97
CA CYS A 139 -13.22 -10.83 17.75
C CYS A 139 -12.20 -10.38 16.70
N ASP A 140 -11.80 -9.10 16.67
CA ASP A 140 -10.91 -8.59 15.64
C ASP A 140 -10.13 -7.38 16.13
N THR A 141 -8.81 -7.41 16.00
CA THR A 141 -8.02 -6.18 16.10
C THR A 141 -7.98 -5.53 14.73
N VAL A 142 -8.88 -4.61 14.48
CA VAL A 142 -8.80 -3.73 13.33
C VAL A 142 -7.73 -2.68 13.62
N VAL A 143 -6.62 -2.74 12.91
CA VAL A 143 -5.61 -1.67 12.91
C VAL A 143 -6.05 -0.63 11.87
N ASP A 144 -6.35 0.57 12.31
CA ASP A 144 -6.69 1.69 11.43
C ASP A 144 -5.46 2.55 11.17
N ILE A 145 -5.13 2.78 9.90
CA ILE A 145 -3.89 3.44 9.49
C ILE A 145 -4.19 4.61 8.58
N VAL A 146 -3.53 5.73 8.84
CA VAL A 146 -3.54 6.87 7.91
C VAL A 146 -2.16 6.99 7.26
N LEU A 147 -2.15 6.99 5.93
CA LEU A 147 -0.96 7.14 5.11
C LEU A 147 -1.04 8.43 4.31
N HIS A 148 0.07 9.14 4.21
CA HIS A 148 0.20 10.33 3.36
C HIS A 148 1.22 10.06 2.28
N THR A 149 0.80 10.21 1.01
CA THR A 149 1.68 10.03 -0.15
C THR A 149 2.28 11.35 -0.60
N PHE A 150 3.50 11.31 -1.05
CA PHE A 150 4.22 12.45 -1.61
C PHE A 150 5.14 11.98 -2.74
N VAL A 151 5.54 12.90 -3.60
CA VAL A 151 6.59 12.69 -4.61
C VAL A 151 7.90 13.19 -4.05
N GLN A 152 8.96 12.41 -4.17
CA GLN A 152 10.28 12.84 -3.75
C GLN A 152 10.78 13.94 -4.69
N GLU A 153 11.00 15.14 -4.17
CA GLU A 153 11.64 16.20 -4.94
C GLU A 153 13.11 15.84 -5.21
N SER A 154 13.42 15.56 -6.46
CA SER A 154 14.80 15.26 -6.91
C SER A 154 15.56 16.51 -7.37
N ALA A 155 14.87 17.63 -7.57
CA ALA A 155 15.48 18.84 -8.07
C ALA A 155 16.33 19.52 -6.98
N LYS A 156 17.63 19.55 -7.19
CA LYS A 156 18.50 20.44 -6.41
C LYS A 156 18.05 21.87 -6.67
N GLN A 157 17.64 22.57 -5.63
CA GLN A 157 17.34 23.99 -5.71
C GLN A 157 18.58 24.72 -6.24
N ARG A 158 18.40 25.49 -7.29
CA ARG A 158 19.44 26.33 -7.88
C ARG A 158 18.95 27.75 -7.89
N ILE A 159 19.82 28.69 -7.46
CA ILE A 159 19.60 30.10 -7.71
C ILE A 159 19.80 30.32 -9.21
N THR A 160 18.73 30.54 -9.94
CA THR A 160 18.75 30.75 -11.40
C THR A 160 19.13 32.17 -11.78
N SER A 161 18.83 33.14 -10.90
CA SER A 161 19.25 34.54 -11.05
C SER A 161 19.28 35.23 -9.70
N SER A 162 20.21 36.16 -9.53
CA SER A 162 20.22 37.08 -8.40
C SER A 162 20.46 38.50 -8.93
N LYS A 163 19.75 39.48 -8.39
CA LYS A 163 19.94 40.89 -8.75
C LYS A 163 20.13 41.71 -7.50
N LEU A 164 21.18 42.51 -7.46
CA LEU A 164 21.37 43.47 -6.40
C LEU A 164 20.39 44.64 -6.61
N VAL A 165 19.43 44.82 -5.74
CA VAL A 165 18.38 45.84 -5.86
C VAL A 165 18.82 47.17 -5.21
N LYS A 166 19.57 47.05 -4.11
CA LYS A 166 20.21 48.18 -3.41
C LYS A 166 21.42 47.66 -2.63
N SER A 167 22.33 48.55 -2.25
CA SER A 167 23.43 48.18 -1.38
C SER A 167 22.91 47.46 -0.13
N GLY A 168 23.30 46.22 0.07
CA GLY A 168 22.92 45.40 1.21
C GLY A 168 21.59 44.60 1.07
N LYS A 169 20.90 44.62 -0.08
CA LYS A 169 19.72 43.80 -0.36
C LYS A 169 19.86 43.04 -1.67
N ALA A 170 19.70 41.76 -1.62
CA ALA A 170 19.63 40.88 -2.79
C ALA A 170 18.23 40.24 -2.90
N VAL A 171 17.76 40.01 -4.13
CA VAL A 171 16.57 39.23 -4.43
C VAL A 171 17.05 37.93 -5.11
N LEU A 172 16.62 36.83 -4.57
CA LEU A 172 16.92 35.48 -5.05
C LEU A 172 15.87 35.03 -6.03
#